data_13c4284c72e5cdda2c122c5c4461348b
#
_entry.id   13c4284c72e5cdda2c122c5c4461348b
#
_cell.length_a   1.000
_cell.length_b   1.000
_cell.length_c   1.000
_cell.angle_alpha   90.00
_cell.angle_beta   90.00
_cell.angle_gamma   90.00
#
_symmetry.space_group_name_H-M   'P 1'
#
loop_
_entity.id
_entity.type
_entity.pdbx_description
1 polymer ?
#
loop_
_entity_poly.entity_id
_entity_poly.type
_entity_poly.pdbx_seq_one_letter_code
_entity_poly.pdbx_strand_id
1 'polypeptide(L)'
;SHNTRLMISIWANFGPWTPQYKELEKIGALYPFETWPMKRGVKPYDVFNPKARDIYWKYLTALYKMGVDSWWTDSSEPDHFSKEGDNDYMTYDGTWLGVKNAFPLMHNKGIYEHQRAMKGNDKRSMQMTRCGAFGLQHYGTFSWSGDISSSWDEMEHQVPSGLNYVICGTPYWNTDIGGFFGGEYGNDPKNPAMQELQVRWMQWGCFMPLMRNHCSSPMLDELYEWGKPGDWAFDVQKKFIELRYRLLPYIYSNAGDVVLNSEIGRASCRE
;
A
#
# COMPACT_ATOMS: atom_id res chain seq x y z
N SER A 1 6.45 -15.50 21.20
CA SER A 1 6.48 -14.35 20.29
C SER A 1 7.36 -14.70 19.10
N HIS A 2 6.84 -14.53 17.89
CA HIS A 2 7.59 -14.85 16.66
C HIS A 2 8.38 -13.64 16.13
N ASN A 3 8.50 -12.56 16.91
CA ASN A 3 9.14 -11.32 16.50
C ASN A 3 8.57 -10.75 15.16
N THR A 4 7.26 -10.90 14.97
CA THR A 4 6.54 -10.48 13.77
C THR A 4 5.82 -9.17 14.05
N ARG A 5 5.80 -8.26 13.08
CA ARG A 5 5.04 -7.01 13.10
C ARG A 5 3.73 -7.18 12.35
N LEU A 6 2.70 -6.48 12.81
CA LEU A 6 1.37 -6.54 12.22
C LEU A 6 1.05 -5.25 11.46
N MET A 7 0.78 -5.40 10.17
CA MET A 7 0.18 -4.37 9.33
C MET A 7 -1.25 -4.78 9.00
N ILE A 8 -2.20 -3.85 9.13
CA ILE A 8 -3.60 -4.11 8.76
C ILE A 8 -4.06 -3.14 7.67
N SER A 9 -4.95 -3.63 6.82
CA SER A 9 -5.60 -2.82 5.79
C SER A 9 -6.64 -1.90 6.41
N ILE A 10 -6.56 -0.62 6.05
CA ILE A 10 -7.52 0.41 6.42
C ILE A 10 -7.83 1.26 5.18
N TRP A 11 -9.08 1.62 5.01
CA TRP A 11 -9.54 2.39 3.86
C TRP A 11 -9.97 3.79 4.29
N ALA A 12 -9.91 4.74 3.36
CA ALA A 12 -10.33 6.13 3.58
C ALA A 12 -11.85 6.34 3.39
N ASN A 13 -12.64 5.28 3.48
CA ASN A 13 -14.08 5.31 3.24
C ASN A 13 -14.86 4.47 4.25
N PHE A 14 -16.16 4.76 4.37
CA PHE A 14 -17.02 4.13 5.35
C PHE A 14 -18.41 3.85 4.78
N GLY A 15 -18.97 2.70 5.17
CA GLY A 15 -20.35 2.36 4.89
C GLY A 15 -21.32 2.99 5.92
N PRO A 16 -22.58 3.28 5.54
CA PRO A 16 -23.55 3.95 6.42
C PRO A 16 -23.89 3.19 7.70
N TRP A 17 -23.55 1.92 7.77
CA TRP A 17 -23.72 1.08 8.96
C TRP A 17 -22.62 1.28 10.01
N THR A 18 -21.52 1.97 9.68
CA THR A 18 -20.37 2.14 10.57
C THR A 18 -20.55 3.36 11.51
N PRO A 19 -20.00 3.31 12.73
CA PRO A 19 -20.03 4.45 13.60
C PRO A 19 -19.21 5.64 13.06
N GLN A 20 -18.13 5.38 12.34
CA GLN A 20 -17.30 6.39 11.68
C GLN A 20 -18.14 7.22 10.68
N TYR A 21 -18.88 6.55 9.80
CA TYR A 21 -19.78 7.23 8.86
C TYR A 21 -20.73 8.20 9.58
N LYS A 22 -21.38 7.71 10.63
CA LYS A 22 -22.38 8.49 11.38
C LYS A 22 -21.79 9.73 12.07
N GLU A 23 -20.57 9.64 12.56
CA GLU A 23 -19.89 10.80 13.14
C GLU A 23 -19.42 11.79 12.08
N LEU A 24 -18.86 11.31 10.96
CA LEU A 24 -18.43 12.13 9.84
C LEU A 24 -19.61 12.84 9.16
N GLU A 25 -20.74 12.16 8.99
CA GLU A 25 -21.96 12.72 8.44
C GLU A 25 -22.50 13.89 9.28
N LYS A 26 -22.48 13.78 10.62
CA LYS A 26 -22.91 14.85 11.52
C LYS A 26 -22.13 16.15 11.37
N ILE A 27 -20.89 16.09 10.93
CA ILE A 27 -20.06 17.27 10.69
C ILE A 27 -19.94 17.64 9.20
N GLY A 28 -20.73 16.97 8.34
CA GLY A 28 -20.72 17.21 6.89
C GLY A 28 -19.41 16.85 6.20
N ALA A 29 -18.67 15.87 6.74
CA ALA A 29 -17.34 15.51 6.27
C ALA A 29 -17.29 14.17 5.49
N LEU A 30 -18.38 13.85 4.79
CA LEU A 30 -18.42 12.75 3.82
C LEU A 30 -18.61 13.35 2.41
N TYR A 31 -17.87 12.81 1.45
CA TYR A 31 -18.07 13.22 0.06
C TYR A 31 -19.44 12.75 -0.49
N PRO A 32 -19.99 13.44 -1.49
CA PRO A 32 -21.30 13.10 -2.04
C PRO A 32 -21.31 11.86 -2.92
N PHE A 33 -20.13 11.38 -3.34
CA PHE A 33 -19.99 10.25 -4.24
C PHE A 33 -19.64 8.95 -3.49
N GLU A 34 -20.03 7.83 -4.11
CA GLU A 34 -19.68 6.51 -3.61
C GLU A 34 -18.33 6.02 -4.16
N THR A 35 -17.68 5.18 -3.38
CA THR A 35 -16.49 4.42 -3.76
C THR A 35 -16.75 2.92 -3.63
N TRP A 36 -15.73 2.10 -3.86
CA TRP A 36 -15.83 0.66 -3.65
C TRP A 36 -16.11 0.32 -2.18
N PRO A 37 -17.00 -0.67 -1.90
CA PRO A 37 -17.86 -1.39 -2.83
C PRO A 37 -19.07 -0.57 -3.28
N MET A 38 -19.19 -0.42 -4.62
CA MET A 38 -20.23 0.40 -5.24
C MET A 38 -21.65 -0.06 -4.89
N LYS A 39 -22.62 0.87 -4.95
CA LYS A 39 -24.06 0.64 -4.70
C LYS A 39 -24.39 0.20 -3.28
N ARG A 40 -23.52 0.56 -2.32
CA ARG A 40 -23.71 0.26 -0.89
C ARG A 40 -23.68 1.52 -0.02
N GLY A 41 -23.65 2.70 -0.60
CA GLY A 41 -23.58 3.96 0.13
C GLY A 41 -22.23 4.20 0.82
N VAL A 42 -21.18 3.49 0.40
CA VAL A 42 -19.84 3.68 0.96
C VAL A 42 -19.26 4.99 0.42
N LYS A 43 -18.83 5.85 1.32
CA LYS A 43 -18.34 7.20 0.98
C LYS A 43 -16.97 7.46 1.59
N PRO A 44 -16.07 8.13 0.86
CA PRO A 44 -14.83 8.61 1.45
C PRO A 44 -15.10 9.79 2.38
N TYR A 45 -14.23 9.96 3.37
CA TYR A 45 -14.30 11.11 4.25
C TYR A 45 -13.46 12.28 3.72
N ASP A 46 -13.81 13.50 4.11
CA ASP A 46 -13.03 14.69 3.75
C ASP A 46 -11.72 14.74 4.53
N VAL A 47 -10.65 14.24 3.89
CA VAL A 47 -9.30 14.19 4.46
C VAL A 47 -8.69 15.57 4.69
N PHE A 48 -9.22 16.62 4.05
CA PHE A 48 -8.75 18.00 4.22
C PHE A 48 -9.28 18.59 5.53
N ASN A 49 -10.42 18.10 6.02
CA ASN A 49 -11.03 18.56 7.27
C ASN A 49 -10.27 17.99 8.49
N PRO A 50 -9.63 18.84 9.33
CA PRO A 50 -8.90 18.37 10.51
C PRO A 50 -9.76 17.55 11.47
N LYS A 51 -11.01 17.98 11.71
CA LYS A 51 -11.95 17.25 12.59
C LYS A 51 -12.31 15.86 12.04
N ALA A 52 -12.35 15.70 10.73
CA ALA A 52 -12.59 14.41 10.11
C ALA A 52 -11.37 13.47 10.29
N ARG A 53 -10.15 14.01 10.21
CA ARG A 53 -8.93 13.24 10.54
C ARG A 53 -8.88 12.84 12.01
N ASP A 54 -9.33 13.72 12.93
CA ASP A 54 -9.46 13.38 14.37
C ASP A 54 -10.43 12.20 14.58
N ILE A 55 -11.59 12.23 13.90
CA ILE A 55 -12.56 11.13 13.95
C ILE A 55 -11.95 9.85 13.38
N TYR A 56 -11.28 9.93 12.24
CA TYR A 56 -10.63 8.77 11.62
C TYR A 56 -9.64 8.11 12.60
N TRP A 57 -8.72 8.90 13.16
CA TRP A 57 -7.73 8.40 14.12
C TRP A 57 -8.34 7.87 15.42
N LYS A 58 -9.39 8.50 15.93
CA LYS A 58 -10.10 8.02 17.12
C LYS A 58 -10.42 6.53 17.05
N TYR A 59 -10.88 6.06 15.89
CA TYR A 59 -11.22 4.65 15.69
C TYR A 59 -9.99 3.76 15.45
N LEU A 60 -8.91 4.29 14.93
CA LEU A 60 -7.64 3.55 14.80
C LEU A 60 -6.92 3.39 16.16
N THR A 61 -7.18 4.27 17.11
CA THR A 61 -6.52 4.26 18.43
C THR A 61 -6.68 2.91 19.15
N ALA A 62 -7.83 2.26 19.06
CA ALA A 62 -8.05 0.95 19.67
C ALA A 62 -7.13 -0.11 19.05
N LEU A 63 -7.02 -0.15 17.73
CA LEU A 63 -6.15 -1.06 16.97
C LEU A 63 -4.68 -0.81 17.29
N TYR A 64 -4.27 0.45 17.34
CA TYR A 64 -2.92 0.83 17.75
C TYR A 64 -2.58 0.30 19.15
N LYS A 65 -3.50 0.48 20.12
CA LYS A 65 -3.33 -0.01 21.51
C LYS A 65 -3.33 -1.53 21.62
N MET A 66 -4.00 -2.24 20.71
CA MET A 66 -3.95 -3.70 20.61
C MET A 66 -2.63 -4.22 20.09
N GLY A 67 -1.76 -3.35 19.55
CA GLY A 67 -0.42 -3.73 19.11
C GLY A 67 -0.20 -3.71 17.59
N VAL A 68 -1.14 -3.18 16.80
CA VAL A 68 -0.91 -2.95 15.37
C VAL A 68 0.31 -2.04 15.20
N ASP A 69 1.22 -2.44 14.30
CA ASP A 69 2.52 -1.77 14.11
C ASP A 69 2.50 -0.80 12.94
N SER A 70 1.69 -1.07 11.92
CA SER A 70 1.69 -0.33 10.66
C SER A 70 0.33 -0.38 9.97
N TRP A 71 0.13 0.49 8.99
CA TRP A 71 -1.13 0.69 8.31
C TRP A 71 -1.00 0.47 6.81
N TRP A 72 -1.93 -0.28 6.25
CA TRP A 72 -2.08 -0.41 4.80
C TRP A 72 -3.26 0.46 4.37
N THR A 73 -2.94 1.66 3.87
CA THR A 73 -3.92 2.66 3.42
C THR A 73 -4.28 2.40 1.96
N ASP A 74 -5.10 1.39 1.76
CA ASP A 74 -5.64 1.05 0.45
C ASP A 74 -6.77 2.00 0.07
N SER A 75 -7.14 2.06 -1.22
CA SER A 75 -8.21 2.94 -1.72
C SER A 75 -8.01 4.41 -1.31
N SER A 76 -6.77 4.87 -1.28
CA SER A 76 -6.41 6.20 -0.77
C SER A 76 -6.28 7.28 -1.85
N GLU A 77 -6.73 7.03 -3.05
CA GLU A 77 -6.88 8.00 -4.14
C GLU A 77 -8.17 8.85 -4.13
N PRO A 78 -9.37 8.47 -3.70
CA PRO A 78 -10.01 7.40 -2.96
C PRO A 78 -10.82 6.38 -3.78
N ASP A 79 -10.30 5.72 -4.75
CA ASP A 79 -10.96 4.69 -5.57
C ASP A 79 -12.28 5.18 -6.21
N HIS A 80 -12.23 6.36 -6.73
CA HIS A 80 -13.35 7.04 -7.35
C HIS A 80 -12.93 7.67 -8.68
N PHE A 81 -13.67 7.31 -9.72
CA PHE A 81 -13.54 7.98 -11.00
C PHE A 81 -14.47 9.22 -11.00
N SER A 82 -13.85 10.40 -10.96
CA SER A 82 -14.59 11.66 -11.00
C SER A 82 -15.55 11.71 -12.20
N LYS A 83 -16.80 12.01 -11.91
CA LYS A 83 -17.83 12.24 -12.92
C LYS A 83 -17.97 13.75 -13.16
N GLU A 84 -18.59 14.11 -14.29
CA GLU A 84 -19.03 15.48 -14.53
C GLU A 84 -19.95 15.93 -13.37
N GLY A 85 -19.64 17.06 -12.76
CA GLY A 85 -20.34 17.56 -11.57
C GLY A 85 -19.66 17.27 -10.24
N ASP A 86 -18.84 16.23 -10.11
CA ASP A 86 -18.08 15.97 -8.87
C ASP A 86 -16.94 16.98 -8.68
N ASN A 87 -16.41 17.52 -9.76
CA ASN A 87 -15.25 18.39 -9.77
C ASN A 87 -15.45 19.70 -9.00
N ASP A 88 -16.67 20.23 -8.99
CA ASP A 88 -17.03 21.50 -8.34
C ASP A 88 -17.44 21.32 -6.87
N TYR A 89 -17.48 20.08 -6.39
CA TYR A 89 -17.78 19.83 -4.98
C TYR A 89 -16.74 20.50 -4.08
N MET A 90 -17.23 21.27 -3.11
CA MET A 90 -16.39 21.96 -2.13
C MET A 90 -16.01 21.03 -1.01
N THR A 91 -14.72 20.71 -0.93
CA THR A 91 -14.08 20.10 0.24
C THR A 91 -13.74 21.18 1.27
N TYR A 92 -13.16 20.78 2.39
CA TYR A 92 -12.71 21.75 3.41
C TYR A 92 -11.69 22.78 2.86
N ASP A 93 -10.78 22.35 1.98
CA ASP A 93 -9.67 23.19 1.47
C ASP A 93 -9.85 23.71 0.04
N GLY A 94 -10.98 23.40 -0.63
CA GLY A 94 -11.24 23.86 -1.98
C GLY A 94 -12.09 22.90 -2.82
N THR A 95 -12.19 23.17 -4.12
CA THR A 95 -12.93 22.28 -5.02
C THR A 95 -12.26 20.92 -5.13
N TRP A 96 -13.03 19.85 -5.28
CA TRP A 96 -12.49 18.50 -5.47
C TRP A 96 -11.46 18.42 -6.59
N LEU A 97 -11.76 19.05 -7.73
CA LEU A 97 -10.80 19.11 -8.85
C LEU A 97 -9.46 19.74 -8.45
N GLY A 98 -9.53 20.81 -7.66
CA GLY A 98 -8.33 21.55 -7.23
C GLY A 98 -7.45 20.80 -6.23
N VAL A 99 -8.05 19.95 -5.38
CA VAL A 99 -7.33 19.33 -4.27
C VAL A 99 -7.20 17.80 -4.34
N LYS A 100 -7.93 17.10 -5.21
CA LYS A 100 -8.03 15.64 -5.21
C LYS A 100 -6.68 14.90 -5.27
N ASN A 101 -5.71 15.45 -5.98
CA ASN A 101 -4.38 14.84 -6.07
C ASN A 101 -3.59 14.89 -4.74
N ALA A 102 -4.00 15.76 -3.79
CA ALA A 102 -3.45 15.83 -2.46
C ALA A 102 -4.20 14.94 -1.45
N PHE A 103 -5.26 14.24 -1.87
CA PHE A 103 -6.04 13.36 -0.99
C PHE A 103 -5.16 12.33 -0.27
N PRO A 104 -4.32 11.52 -0.96
CA PRO A 104 -3.48 10.54 -0.29
C PRO A 104 -2.47 11.20 0.68
N LEU A 105 -1.96 12.37 0.32
CA LEU A 105 -1.04 13.12 1.19
C LEU A 105 -1.72 13.49 2.50
N MET A 106 -2.92 14.08 2.44
CA MET A 106 -3.65 14.55 3.63
C MET A 106 -4.18 13.38 4.48
N HIS A 107 -4.57 12.28 3.84
CA HIS A 107 -4.96 11.07 4.54
C HIS A 107 -3.79 10.49 5.36
N ASN A 108 -2.66 10.25 4.73
CA ASN A 108 -1.49 9.68 5.38
C ASN A 108 -0.85 10.65 6.41
N LYS A 109 -0.88 11.97 6.13
CA LYS A 109 -0.50 13.01 7.09
C LYS A 109 -1.31 12.88 8.38
N GLY A 110 -2.63 12.77 8.27
CA GLY A 110 -3.52 12.65 9.43
C GLY A 110 -3.15 11.45 10.32
N ILE A 111 -2.92 10.28 9.72
CA ILE A 111 -2.51 9.07 10.44
C ILE A 111 -1.15 9.27 11.11
N TYR A 112 -0.18 9.81 10.37
CA TYR A 112 1.18 10.04 10.87
C TYR A 112 1.19 10.98 12.07
N GLU A 113 0.60 12.17 11.94
CA GLU A 113 0.61 13.20 12.97
C GLU A 113 -0.07 12.72 14.26
N HIS A 114 -1.24 12.08 14.15
CA HIS A 114 -1.93 11.55 15.30
C HIS A 114 -1.17 10.42 16.00
N GLN A 115 -0.60 9.48 15.22
CA GLN A 115 0.21 8.41 15.81
C GLN A 115 1.43 8.98 16.52
N ARG A 116 2.12 9.94 15.90
CA ARG A 116 3.31 10.58 16.50
C ARG A 116 2.98 11.39 17.75
N ALA A 117 1.79 11.95 17.83
CA ALA A 117 1.31 12.68 19.00
C ALA A 117 0.83 11.79 20.16
N MET A 118 0.71 10.47 19.95
CA MET A 118 0.30 9.56 21.03
C MET A 118 1.31 9.55 22.17
N LYS A 119 0.83 9.79 23.40
CA LYS A 119 1.67 9.77 24.60
C LYS A 119 2.32 8.40 24.79
N GLY A 120 3.63 8.38 24.97
CA GLY A 120 4.41 7.15 25.13
C GLY A 120 4.62 6.38 23.81
N ASN A 121 4.37 7.02 22.66
CA ASN A 121 4.65 6.40 21.37
C ASN A 121 6.16 6.31 21.13
N ASP A 122 6.66 5.09 21.01
CA ASP A 122 8.02 4.73 20.61
C ASP A 122 8.07 4.11 19.20
N LYS A 123 6.91 3.87 18.58
CA LYS A 123 6.82 3.27 17.25
C LYS A 123 6.98 4.31 16.14
N ARG A 124 7.72 3.95 15.09
CA ARG A 124 7.70 4.69 13.84
C ARG A 124 6.32 4.53 13.19
N SER A 125 5.79 5.60 12.60
CA SER A 125 4.65 5.48 11.72
C SER A 125 5.11 4.91 10.38
N MET A 126 4.48 3.84 9.94
CA MET A 126 4.78 3.16 8.68
C MET A 126 3.46 2.89 7.96
N GLN A 127 3.34 3.36 6.73
CA GLN A 127 2.10 3.33 5.98
C GLN A 127 2.37 2.85 4.56
N MET A 128 1.69 1.78 4.15
CA MET A 128 1.64 1.36 2.75
C MET A 128 0.42 1.98 2.09
N THR A 129 0.60 2.81 1.07
CA THR A 129 -0.48 3.54 0.41
C THR A 129 -0.54 3.23 -1.09
N ARG A 130 -1.76 3.07 -1.64
CA ARG A 130 -1.93 2.75 -3.07
C ARG A 130 -1.58 3.91 -4.00
N CYS A 131 -1.50 5.11 -3.48
CA CYS A 131 -1.24 6.30 -4.29
C CYS A 131 0.14 6.87 -4.10
N GLY A 132 0.67 7.46 -5.17
CA GLY A 132 1.82 8.36 -5.14
C GLY A 132 1.40 9.81 -5.05
N ALA A 133 2.05 10.59 -4.18
CA ALA A 133 1.97 12.04 -4.17
C ALA A 133 3.29 12.61 -3.65
N PHE A 134 3.70 13.78 -4.14
CA PHE A 134 4.88 14.45 -3.62
C PHE A 134 4.72 14.77 -2.12
N GLY A 135 5.76 14.46 -1.34
CA GLY A 135 5.76 14.69 0.11
C GLY A 135 5.27 13.50 0.94
N LEU A 136 4.72 12.45 0.36
CA LEU A 136 4.28 11.26 1.08
C LEU A 136 5.39 10.61 1.90
N GLN A 137 6.62 10.58 1.38
CA GLN A 137 7.79 10.03 2.09
C GLN A 137 8.03 10.70 3.45
N HIS A 138 7.63 11.97 3.63
CA HIS A 138 7.70 12.68 4.91
C HIS A 138 6.85 12.01 6.00
N TYR A 139 5.77 11.36 5.61
CA TYR A 139 4.82 10.72 6.53
C TYR A 139 5.07 9.22 6.71
N GLY A 140 6.29 8.74 6.41
CA GLY A 140 6.68 7.34 6.60
C GLY A 140 5.91 6.39 5.68
N THR A 141 5.59 6.84 4.47
CA THR A 141 4.84 6.06 3.50
C THR A 141 5.75 5.34 2.51
N PHE A 142 5.24 4.26 1.98
CA PHE A 142 5.71 3.58 0.79
C PHE A 142 4.51 3.13 -0.05
N SER A 143 4.73 2.82 -1.32
CA SER A 143 3.65 2.51 -2.24
C SER A 143 3.88 1.22 -3.01
N TRP A 144 2.83 0.74 -3.66
CA TRP A 144 2.89 -0.35 -4.63
C TRP A 144 2.14 0.02 -5.90
N SER A 145 2.31 -0.78 -6.91
CA SER A 145 1.74 -0.53 -8.25
C SER A 145 0.22 -0.74 -8.37
N GLY A 146 -0.45 -1.12 -7.29
CA GLY A 146 -1.89 -1.39 -7.31
C GLY A 146 -2.22 -2.80 -7.80
N ASP A 147 -3.47 -2.98 -8.23
CA ASP A 147 -4.07 -4.25 -8.60
C ASP A 147 -3.70 -4.63 -10.04
N ILE A 148 -2.50 -5.15 -10.22
CA ILE A 148 -1.93 -5.50 -11.51
C ILE A 148 -2.24 -6.94 -11.94
N SER A 149 -2.19 -7.23 -13.24
CA SER A 149 -2.43 -8.56 -13.77
C SER A 149 -1.24 -9.49 -13.57
N SER A 150 -1.51 -10.77 -13.36
CA SER A 150 -0.49 -11.82 -13.41
C SER A 150 -0.18 -12.14 -14.86
N SER A 151 0.81 -11.45 -15.44
CA SER A 151 1.26 -11.69 -16.81
C SER A 151 2.73 -11.33 -16.98
N TRP A 152 3.37 -11.88 -18.00
CA TRP A 152 4.75 -11.55 -18.35
C TRP A 152 4.90 -10.10 -18.84
N ASP A 153 3.93 -9.63 -19.62
CA ASP A 153 3.86 -8.26 -20.11
C ASP A 153 3.82 -7.27 -18.93
N GLU A 154 2.97 -7.53 -17.95
CA GLU A 154 2.90 -6.71 -16.73
C GLU A 154 4.22 -6.73 -15.96
N MET A 155 4.83 -7.90 -15.78
CA MET A 155 6.12 -8.01 -15.09
C MET A 155 7.21 -7.20 -15.79
N GLU A 156 7.25 -7.23 -17.13
CA GLU A 156 8.20 -6.44 -17.92
C GLU A 156 7.99 -4.93 -17.68
N HIS A 157 6.74 -4.47 -17.65
CA HIS A 157 6.42 -3.06 -17.40
C HIS A 157 6.68 -2.61 -15.96
N GLN A 158 6.56 -3.52 -14.98
CA GLN A 158 6.76 -3.17 -13.57
C GLN A 158 8.22 -2.78 -13.25
N VAL A 159 9.20 -3.35 -13.94
CA VAL A 159 10.62 -3.01 -13.71
C VAL A 159 10.91 -1.53 -14.01
N PRO A 160 10.65 -1.02 -15.25
CA PRO A 160 10.86 0.41 -15.53
C PRO A 160 9.93 1.31 -14.73
N SER A 161 8.71 0.88 -14.43
CA SER A 161 7.77 1.65 -13.61
C SER A 161 8.32 1.90 -12.21
N GLY A 162 8.84 0.87 -11.55
CA GLY A 162 9.47 0.99 -10.24
C GLY A 162 10.69 1.91 -10.26
N LEU A 163 11.55 1.79 -11.28
CA LEU A 163 12.72 2.67 -11.44
C LEU A 163 12.30 4.14 -11.62
N ASN A 164 11.31 4.40 -12.47
CA ASN A 164 10.78 5.75 -12.68
C ASN A 164 10.13 6.32 -11.41
N TYR A 165 9.42 5.51 -10.64
CA TYR A 165 8.82 5.92 -9.39
C TYR A 165 9.90 6.32 -8.35
N VAL A 166 10.95 5.53 -8.23
CA VAL A 166 12.06 5.78 -7.30
C VAL A 166 12.81 7.06 -7.66
N ILE A 167 13.08 7.32 -8.94
CA ILE A 167 13.75 8.54 -9.41
C ILE A 167 12.96 9.81 -9.05
N CYS A 168 11.63 9.73 -8.93
CA CYS A 168 10.80 10.85 -8.50
C CYS A 168 10.91 11.19 -6.98
N GLY A 169 11.86 10.61 -6.27
CA GLY A 169 12.10 10.88 -4.84
C GLY A 169 11.22 10.07 -3.89
N THR A 170 10.62 8.98 -4.37
CA THR A 170 9.82 8.05 -3.58
C THR A 170 10.49 6.67 -3.53
N PRO A 171 11.55 6.52 -2.72
CA PRO A 171 12.48 5.37 -2.84
C PRO A 171 11.89 4.03 -2.38
N TYR A 172 10.76 4.06 -1.67
CA TYR A 172 10.16 2.84 -1.12
C TYR A 172 8.94 2.44 -1.94
N TRP A 173 9.15 1.53 -2.87
CA TRP A 173 8.14 1.02 -3.78
C TRP A 173 8.20 -0.51 -3.85
N ASN A 174 7.06 -1.12 -4.17
CA ASN A 174 6.97 -2.53 -4.47
C ASN A 174 5.84 -2.83 -5.49
N THR A 175 5.78 -4.06 -5.89
CA THR A 175 4.70 -4.63 -6.68
C THR A 175 4.15 -5.86 -5.98
N ASP A 176 2.96 -6.29 -6.32
CA ASP A 176 2.44 -7.58 -5.90
C ASP A 176 3.21 -8.67 -6.65
N ILE A 177 4.02 -9.46 -5.93
CA ILE A 177 4.84 -10.50 -6.54
C ILE A 177 3.94 -11.56 -7.13
N GLY A 178 4.07 -11.81 -8.43
CA GLY A 178 3.21 -12.71 -9.19
C GLY A 178 1.99 -12.05 -9.82
N GLY A 179 1.73 -10.77 -9.48
CA GLY A 179 0.53 -10.03 -9.90
C GLY A 179 -0.66 -10.25 -8.97
N PHE A 180 -1.58 -9.29 -8.97
CA PHE A 180 -2.78 -9.31 -8.12
C PHE A 180 -3.91 -10.17 -8.71
N PHE A 181 -4.18 -10.04 -10.02
CA PHE A 181 -5.24 -10.78 -10.71
C PHE A 181 -4.69 -12.01 -11.44
N GLY A 182 -4.83 -13.18 -10.83
CA GLY A 182 -4.35 -14.46 -11.38
C GLY A 182 -5.30 -15.13 -12.40
N GLY A 183 -6.33 -14.43 -12.86
CA GLY A 183 -7.39 -15.01 -13.70
C GLY A 183 -6.91 -15.65 -15.00
N GLU A 184 -5.87 -15.12 -15.64
CA GLU A 184 -5.25 -15.68 -16.85
C GLU A 184 -4.76 -17.13 -16.65
N TYR A 185 -4.34 -17.45 -15.44
CA TYR A 185 -3.85 -18.77 -15.03
C TYR A 185 -4.88 -19.56 -14.22
N GLY A 186 -6.15 -19.15 -14.25
CA GLY A 186 -7.24 -19.82 -13.52
C GLY A 186 -7.20 -19.59 -12.00
N ASN A 187 -6.45 -18.60 -11.51
CA ASN A 187 -6.19 -18.36 -10.09
C ASN A 187 -5.62 -19.61 -9.37
N ASP A 188 -4.84 -20.40 -10.08
CA ASP A 188 -4.32 -21.68 -9.58
C ASP A 188 -2.80 -21.63 -9.39
N PRO A 189 -2.29 -21.65 -8.16
CA PRO A 189 -0.86 -21.70 -7.86
C PRO A 189 -0.19 -23.03 -8.28
N LYS A 190 -0.98 -24.04 -8.73
CA LYS A 190 -0.45 -25.29 -9.31
C LYS A 190 -0.31 -25.22 -10.83
N ASN A 191 -0.82 -24.18 -11.48
CA ASN A 191 -0.62 -23.99 -12.91
C ASN A 191 0.88 -23.77 -13.20
N PRO A 192 1.53 -24.61 -14.05
CA PRO A 192 2.97 -24.52 -14.28
C PRO A 192 3.43 -23.18 -14.83
N ALA A 193 2.62 -22.54 -15.69
CA ALA A 193 2.97 -21.21 -16.25
C ALA A 193 2.86 -20.11 -15.16
N MET A 194 1.87 -20.20 -14.26
CA MET A 194 1.78 -19.30 -13.12
C MET A 194 2.94 -19.50 -12.15
N GLN A 195 3.35 -20.75 -11.91
CA GLN A 195 4.51 -21.05 -11.06
C GLN A 195 5.79 -20.43 -11.61
N GLU A 196 6.01 -20.48 -12.93
CA GLU A 196 7.19 -19.85 -13.52
C GLU A 196 7.14 -18.33 -13.38
N LEU A 197 6.03 -17.69 -13.69
CA LEU A 197 5.85 -16.26 -13.51
C LEU A 197 6.10 -15.84 -12.06
N GLN A 198 5.49 -16.51 -11.10
CA GLN A 198 5.67 -16.26 -9.67
C GLN A 198 7.14 -16.37 -9.25
N VAL A 199 7.81 -17.43 -9.67
CA VAL A 199 9.22 -17.65 -9.34
C VAL A 199 10.10 -16.55 -9.92
N ARG A 200 9.89 -16.14 -11.18
CA ARG A 200 10.66 -15.04 -11.78
C ARG A 200 10.40 -13.73 -11.10
N TRP A 201 9.15 -13.45 -10.77
CA TRP A 201 8.80 -12.24 -10.03
C TRP A 201 9.38 -12.22 -8.62
N MET A 202 9.40 -13.38 -7.94
CA MET A 202 10.07 -13.54 -6.64
C MET A 202 11.59 -13.30 -6.73
N GLN A 203 12.23 -13.74 -7.81
CA GLN A 203 13.66 -13.48 -8.06
C GLN A 203 13.97 -11.99 -8.12
N TRP A 204 13.16 -11.23 -8.83
CA TRP A 204 13.27 -9.76 -8.86
C TRP A 204 12.84 -9.14 -7.54
N GLY A 205 11.71 -9.56 -7.00
CA GLY A 205 11.09 -9.02 -5.78
C GLY A 205 12.01 -9.06 -4.55
N CYS A 206 12.92 -10.04 -4.45
CA CYS A 206 13.83 -10.12 -3.31
C CYS A 206 14.83 -8.95 -3.24
N PHE A 207 15.04 -8.22 -4.34
CA PHE A 207 15.90 -7.02 -4.40
C PHE A 207 15.14 -5.71 -4.21
N MET A 208 13.81 -5.73 -4.30
CA MET A 208 13.01 -4.51 -4.10
C MET A 208 13.14 -4.00 -2.65
N PRO A 209 13.01 -2.68 -2.40
CA PRO A 209 13.03 -2.13 -1.05
C PRO A 209 12.02 -2.83 -0.13
N LEU A 210 10.85 -3.17 -0.66
CA LEU A 210 9.79 -3.91 0.01
C LEU A 210 9.50 -5.18 -0.79
N MET A 211 9.39 -6.31 -0.10
CA MET A 211 9.07 -7.60 -0.70
C MET A 211 7.73 -8.06 -0.15
N ARG A 212 6.74 -8.27 -1.02
CA ARG A 212 5.38 -8.63 -0.63
C ARG A 212 4.75 -9.58 -1.64
N ASN A 213 4.27 -10.73 -1.16
CA ASN A 213 3.30 -11.52 -1.89
C ASN A 213 1.90 -10.99 -1.60
N HIS A 214 1.08 -10.85 -2.63
CA HIS A 214 -0.31 -10.45 -2.50
C HIS A 214 -1.09 -10.75 -3.77
N CYS A 215 -2.30 -11.28 -3.63
CA CYS A 215 -3.18 -11.62 -4.73
C CYS A 215 -4.65 -11.39 -4.38
N SER A 216 -5.51 -11.37 -5.38
CA SER A 216 -6.96 -11.35 -5.20
C SER A 216 -7.53 -12.75 -4.94
N SER A 217 -8.59 -12.81 -4.13
CA SER A 217 -9.42 -14.01 -4.03
C SER A 217 -9.97 -14.41 -5.43
N PRO A 218 -10.07 -15.71 -5.74
CA PRO A 218 -9.89 -16.86 -4.85
C PRO A 218 -8.46 -17.41 -4.77
N MET A 219 -7.48 -16.79 -5.45
CA MET A 219 -6.09 -17.23 -5.36
C MET A 219 -5.55 -17.02 -3.94
N LEU A 220 -4.66 -17.92 -3.51
CA LEU A 220 -3.89 -17.83 -2.29
C LEU A 220 -2.40 -17.83 -2.66
N ASP A 221 -1.59 -17.04 -1.97
CA ASP A 221 -0.23 -16.74 -2.39
C ASP A 221 0.82 -17.01 -1.30
N GLU A 222 0.44 -17.73 -0.27
CA GLU A 222 1.40 -18.20 0.73
C GLU A 222 2.31 -19.28 0.14
N LEU A 223 3.56 -19.32 0.60
CA LEU A 223 4.59 -20.22 0.05
C LEU A 223 4.13 -21.68 -0.05
N TYR A 224 3.36 -22.18 0.90
CA TYR A 224 2.86 -23.56 0.92
C TYR A 224 1.77 -23.84 -0.13
N GLU A 225 1.14 -22.82 -0.69
CA GLU A 225 0.18 -22.98 -1.80
C GLU A 225 0.91 -23.35 -3.11
N TRP A 226 2.14 -22.93 -3.28
CA TRP A 226 2.96 -23.21 -4.46
C TRP A 226 3.59 -24.61 -4.44
N GLY A 227 3.52 -25.33 -3.31
CA GLY A 227 4.07 -26.67 -3.16
C GLY A 227 4.56 -26.96 -1.75
N LYS A 228 5.40 -27.96 -1.66
CA LYS A 228 6.07 -28.43 -0.43
C LYS A 228 7.58 -28.56 -0.67
N PRO A 229 8.38 -28.76 0.37
CA PRO A 229 9.79 -29.06 0.20
C PRO A 229 10.04 -30.23 -0.79
N GLY A 230 10.87 -29.97 -1.79
CA GLY A 230 11.12 -30.87 -2.92
C GLY A 230 10.39 -30.49 -4.22
N ASP A 231 9.35 -29.68 -4.16
CA ASP A 231 8.70 -29.14 -5.34
C ASP A 231 9.44 -27.88 -5.82
N TRP A 232 9.71 -27.79 -7.10
CA TRP A 232 10.64 -26.78 -7.65
C TRP A 232 10.19 -25.34 -7.36
N ALA A 233 8.91 -25.03 -7.50
CA ALA A 233 8.38 -23.67 -7.27
C ALA A 233 8.47 -23.28 -5.79
N PHE A 234 8.23 -24.21 -4.87
CA PHE A 234 8.42 -23.99 -3.44
C PHE A 234 9.90 -23.76 -3.11
N ASP A 235 10.79 -24.64 -3.57
CA ASP A 235 12.19 -24.60 -3.20
C ASP A 235 12.89 -23.35 -3.73
N VAL A 236 12.56 -22.92 -4.96
CA VAL A 236 13.14 -21.70 -5.54
C VAL A 236 12.62 -20.46 -4.80
N GLN A 237 11.33 -20.33 -4.53
CA GLN A 237 10.80 -19.21 -3.76
C GLN A 237 11.43 -19.14 -2.35
N LYS A 238 11.51 -20.28 -1.65
CA LYS A 238 12.17 -20.38 -0.34
C LYS A 238 13.61 -19.87 -0.40
N LYS A 239 14.38 -20.30 -1.42
CA LYS A 239 15.76 -19.84 -1.64
C LYS A 239 15.86 -18.31 -1.76
N PHE A 240 14.94 -17.66 -2.51
CA PHE A 240 14.94 -16.20 -2.67
C PHE A 240 14.43 -15.47 -1.42
N ILE A 241 13.51 -16.05 -0.67
CA ILE A 241 13.14 -15.53 0.65
C ILE A 241 14.34 -15.55 1.61
N GLU A 242 15.09 -16.67 1.65
CA GLU A 242 16.31 -16.78 2.46
C GLU A 242 17.41 -15.80 1.98
N LEU A 243 17.55 -15.60 0.67
CA LEU A 243 18.43 -14.58 0.11
C LEU A 243 18.02 -13.18 0.57
N ARG A 244 16.72 -12.86 0.54
CA ARG A 244 16.19 -11.60 1.04
C ARG A 244 16.62 -11.32 2.48
N TYR A 245 16.51 -12.29 3.36
CA TYR A 245 16.95 -12.13 4.76
C TYR A 245 18.45 -11.85 4.86
N ARG A 246 19.28 -12.46 4.02
CA ARG A 246 20.73 -12.18 3.96
C ARG A 246 21.03 -10.79 3.38
N LEU A 247 20.20 -10.29 2.50
CA LEU A 247 20.33 -8.96 1.90
C LEU A 247 19.80 -7.83 2.80
N LEU A 248 19.10 -8.12 3.89
CA LEU A 248 18.52 -7.07 4.76
C LEU A 248 19.53 -6.02 5.23
N PRO A 249 20.76 -6.35 5.67
CA PRO A 249 21.74 -5.34 6.05
C PRO A 249 22.12 -4.41 4.89
N TYR A 250 22.27 -4.96 3.67
CA TYR A 250 22.56 -4.19 2.47
C TYR A 250 21.40 -3.25 2.12
N ILE A 251 20.16 -3.76 2.09
CA ILE A 251 18.97 -2.98 1.79
C ILE A 251 18.77 -1.87 2.85
N TYR A 252 18.99 -2.21 4.12
CA TYR A 252 18.87 -1.24 5.23
C TYR A 252 19.91 -0.13 5.12
N SER A 253 21.16 -0.44 4.74
CA SER A 253 22.20 0.56 4.53
C SER A 253 21.86 1.50 3.38
N ASN A 254 21.37 0.98 2.24
CA ASN A 254 20.91 1.83 1.15
C ASN A 254 19.71 2.72 1.55
N ALA A 255 18.78 2.19 2.35
CA ALA A 255 17.70 3.00 2.91
C ALA A 255 18.22 4.11 3.83
N GLY A 256 19.28 3.84 4.59
CA GLY A 256 20.00 4.84 5.39
C GLY A 256 20.62 5.95 4.52
N ASP A 257 21.27 5.60 3.44
CA ASP A 257 21.87 6.56 2.50
C ASP A 257 20.81 7.48 1.86
N VAL A 258 19.65 6.93 1.51
CA VAL A 258 18.51 7.72 1.01
C VAL A 258 18.07 8.76 2.05
N VAL A 259 17.90 8.35 3.30
CA VAL A 259 17.37 9.21 4.37
C VAL A 259 18.40 10.24 4.86
N LEU A 260 19.65 9.82 5.01
CA LEU A 260 20.70 10.65 5.63
C LEU A 260 21.42 11.53 4.60
N ASN A 261 21.59 11.04 3.40
CA ASN A 261 22.43 11.66 2.37
C ASN A 261 21.63 12.13 1.14
N SER A 262 20.29 11.92 1.13
CA SER A 262 19.43 12.22 -0.03
C SER A 262 19.89 11.51 -1.32
N GLU A 263 20.49 10.35 -1.21
CA GLU A 263 20.96 9.57 -2.35
C GLU A 263 19.81 8.80 -2.99
N ILE A 264 19.46 9.16 -4.21
CA ILE A 264 18.43 8.49 -5.01
C ILE A 264 19.12 7.55 -6.01
N GLY A 265 18.70 6.29 -6.06
CA GLY A 265 19.08 5.37 -7.13
C GLY A 265 20.44 4.69 -7.01
N ARG A 266 21.13 4.77 -5.90
CA ARG A 266 22.45 4.12 -5.73
C ARG A 266 22.42 2.60 -5.86
N ALA A 267 21.31 1.96 -5.51
CA ALA A 267 21.15 0.52 -5.63
C ALA A 267 21.01 0.02 -7.08
N SER A 268 20.67 0.90 -8.02
CA SER A 268 20.45 0.56 -9.43
C SER A 268 21.58 0.99 -10.38
N CYS A 269 22.57 1.76 -9.91
CA CYS A 269 23.57 2.40 -10.76
C CYS A 269 25.01 1.94 -10.53
N ARG A 270 25.25 0.90 -9.76
CA ARG A 270 26.58 0.27 -9.68
C ARG A 270 26.55 -1.06 -10.41
N GLU A 271 27.22 -1.08 -11.57
CA GLU A 271 27.67 -2.29 -12.25
C GLU A 271 28.46 -3.21 -11.31
#